data_62489dbedff514144aae08a4ed23ff94
#
_entry.id   62489dbedff514144aae08a4ed23ff94
#
_cell.length_a   1.000
_cell.length_b   1.000
_cell.length_c   1.000
_cell.angle_alpha   90.00
_cell.angle_beta   90.00
_cell.angle_gamma   90.00
#
_symmetry.space_group_name_H-M   'P 1'
#
loop_
_entity.id
_entity.type
_entity.pdbx_description
1 polymer ?
#
loop_
_entity_poly.entity_id
_entity_poly.type
_entity_poly.pdbx_seq_one_letter_code
_entity_poly.pdbx_strand_id
1 'polypeptide(L)' 'YQAHRYRDEVWTFIDGEGVLALDGKMTRIGHGDTVCIRKGMRHAVKGITDLLFIEVQSGAPLVKDDVEWFDWNWKS' A
#
# COMPACT_ATOMS: atom_id res chain seq x y z
N TYR A 1 -0.63 6.05 6.60
CA TYR A 1 0.76 5.66 6.31
C TYR A 1 1.19 4.63 7.35
N GLN A 2 1.47 3.45 6.88
CA GLN A 2 1.66 2.31 7.78
C GLN A 2 2.74 1.37 7.23
N ALA A 3 3.25 0.49 8.11
CA ALA A 3 4.16 -0.58 7.76
C ALA A 3 3.79 -1.85 8.49
N HIS A 4 4.19 -2.99 7.94
CA HIS A 4 3.97 -4.31 8.53
C HIS A 4 5.30 -5.00 8.78
N ARG A 5 5.44 -5.60 9.96
CA ARG A 5 6.69 -6.24 10.38
C ARG A 5 6.85 -7.66 9.85
N TYR A 6 5.74 -8.40 9.75
CA TYR A 6 5.77 -9.84 9.53
C TYR A 6 5.19 -10.27 8.19
N ARG A 7 4.77 -9.34 7.32
CA ARG A 7 4.19 -9.71 6.03
C ARG A 7 4.64 -8.80 4.91
N ASP A 8 4.71 -9.40 3.73
CA ASP A 8 4.76 -8.69 2.46
C ASP A 8 3.36 -8.60 1.90
N GLU A 9 3.11 -7.64 1.04
CA GLU A 9 1.83 -7.50 0.33
C GLU A 9 2.09 -7.29 -1.15
N VAL A 10 1.24 -7.85 -1.98
CA VAL A 10 1.20 -7.56 -3.41
C VAL A 10 -0.18 -7.00 -3.71
N TRP A 11 -0.22 -5.79 -4.24
CA TRP A 11 -1.44 -5.09 -4.60
C TRP A 11 -1.57 -5.03 -6.11
N THR A 12 -2.69 -5.52 -6.64
CA THR A 12 -3.02 -5.43 -8.05
C THR A 12 -4.25 -4.54 -8.22
N PHE A 13 -4.09 -3.44 -8.94
CA PHE A 13 -5.16 -2.46 -9.11
C PHE A 13 -6.05 -2.87 -10.28
N ILE A 14 -7.33 -3.03 -9.99
CA ILE A 14 -8.32 -3.58 -10.92
C ILE A 14 -9.08 -2.44 -11.60
N ASP A 15 -9.41 -1.38 -10.86
CA ASP A 15 -10.20 -0.27 -11.39
C ASP A 15 -9.88 1.02 -10.64
N GLY A 16 -10.05 2.15 -11.32
CA GLY A 16 -9.85 3.46 -10.74
C GLY A 16 -8.42 3.98 -10.87
N GLU A 17 -8.20 5.15 -10.32
CA GLU A 17 -6.89 5.83 -10.30
C GLU A 17 -6.60 6.35 -8.91
N GLY A 18 -5.34 6.34 -8.53
CA GLY A 18 -4.91 6.82 -7.24
C GLY A 18 -3.45 7.21 -7.19
N VAL A 19 -2.99 7.50 -5.99
CA VAL A 19 -1.58 7.79 -5.69
C VAL A 19 -1.15 6.87 -4.56
N LEU A 20 -0.01 6.22 -4.75
CA LEU A 20 0.63 5.39 -3.74
C LEU A 20 1.82 6.15 -3.17
N ALA A 21 1.89 6.22 -1.84
CA ALA A 21 3.10 6.64 -1.13
C ALA A 21 3.82 5.38 -0.66
N LEU A 22 5.09 5.25 -1.02
CA LEU A 22 5.89 4.08 -0.69
C LEU A 22 7.28 4.55 -0.29
N ASP A 23 7.61 4.38 1.01
CA ASP A 23 8.87 4.83 1.60
C ASP A 23 9.20 6.29 1.22
N GLY A 24 8.22 7.18 1.37
CA GLY A 24 8.39 8.60 1.09
C GLY A 24 8.24 9.03 -0.37
N LYS A 25 8.05 8.08 -1.28
CA LYS A 25 7.93 8.38 -2.71
C LYS A 25 6.49 8.20 -3.18
N MET A 26 5.95 9.21 -3.85
CA MET A 26 4.61 9.15 -4.43
C MET A 26 4.64 8.72 -5.89
N THR A 27 3.72 7.84 -6.26
CA THR A 27 3.60 7.31 -7.62
C THR A 27 2.12 7.21 -7.99
N ARG A 28 1.77 7.64 -9.21
CA ARG A 28 0.43 7.41 -9.76
C ARG A 28 0.24 5.91 -10.03
N ILE A 29 -0.91 5.40 -9.64
CA ILE A 29 -1.31 4.01 -9.91
C ILE A 29 -2.70 3.97 -10.51
N GLY A 30 -2.97 2.93 -11.26
CA GLY A 30 -4.27 2.71 -11.88
C GLY A 30 -4.43 1.28 -12.37
N HIS A 31 -5.46 1.05 -13.17
CA HIS A 31 -5.83 -0.26 -13.70
C HIS A 31 -4.62 -0.98 -14.31
N GLY A 32 -4.40 -2.21 -13.86
CA GLY A 32 -3.34 -3.07 -14.36
C GLY A 32 -2.00 -2.94 -13.63
N ASP A 33 -1.85 -1.95 -12.75
CA ASP A 33 -0.62 -1.80 -11.99
C ASP A 33 -0.55 -2.81 -10.86
N THR A 34 0.65 -3.32 -10.63
CA THR A 34 0.94 -4.23 -9.52
C THR A 34 2.09 -3.67 -8.72
N VAL A 35 1.93 -3.65 -7.41
CA VAL A 35 2.91 -3.09 -6.47
C VAL A 35 3.26 -4.15 -5.43
N CYS A 36 4.55 -4.32 -5.17
CA CYS A 36 5.04 -5.18 -4.11
C CYS A 36 5.45 -4.32 -2.92
N ILE A 37 4.81 -4.55 -1.77
CA ILE A 37 5.10 -3.85 -0.53
C ILE A 37 5.77 -4.82 0.41
N ARG A 38 7.07 -4.65 0.62
CA ARG A 38 7.87 -5.53 1.45
C ARG A 38 7.69 -5.22 2.94
N LYS A 39 8.03 -6.19 3.77
CA LYS A 39 8.08 -6.00 5.24
C LYS A 39 8.84 -4.74 5.58
N GLY A 40 8.28 -3.93 6.48
CA GLY A 40 8.90 -2.70 6.94
C GLY A 40 8.75 -1.50 6.01
N MET A 41 8.30 -1.68 4.78
CA MET A 41 8.09 -0.53 3.89
C MET A 41 6.86 0.27 4.33
N ARG A 42 7.02 1.58 4.45
CA ARG A 42 5.93 2.49 4.79
C ARG A 42 5.10 2.76 3.56
N HIS A 43 3.78 2.64 3.68
CA HIS A 43 2.89 2.79 2.54
C HIS A 43 1.56 3.41 2.91
N ALA A 44 0.97 4.13 1.97
CA ALA A 44 -0.38 4.66 2.04
C ALA A 44 -0.91 4.79 0.61
N VAL A 45 -2.22 4.68 0.45
CA VAL A 45 -2.85 4.86 -0.85
C VAL A 45 -4.01 5.83 -0.73
N LYS A 46 -4.16 6.66 -1.74
CA LYS A 46 -5.25 7.63 -1.85
C LYS A 46 -5.92 7.47 -3.20
N GLY A 47 -7.23 7.29 -3.21
CA GLY A 47 -8.00 7.26 -4.46
C GLY A 47 -8.19 8.66 -5.01
N ILE A 48 -7.95 8.84 -6.31
CA ILE A 48 -8.37 10.02 -7.07
C ILE A 48 -9.80 9.81 -7.52
N THR A 49 -10.10 8.59 -7.95
CA THR A 49 -11.46 8.09 -8.16
C THR A 49 -11.70 6.95 -7.20
N ASP A 50 -12.86 6.30 -7.25
CA ASP A 50 -13.06 5.06 -6.52
C ASP A 50 -12.02 4.04 -6.98
N LEU A 51 -11.38 3.41 -6.02
CA LEU A 51 -10.22 2.56 -6.28
C LEU A 51 -10.51 1.14 -5.81
N LEU A 52 -10.39 0.18 -6.71
CA LEU A 52 -10.56 -1.23 -6.42
C LEU A 52 -9.24 -1.94 -6.66
N PHE A 53 -8.75 -2.64 -5.64
CA PHE A 53 -7.54 -3.43 -5.78
C PHE A 53 -7.60 -4.69 -4.91
N ILE A 54 -6.80 -5.67 -5.31
CA ILE A 54 -6.67 -6.95 -4.63
C ILE A 54 -5.35 -6.93 -3.88
N GLU A 55 -5.39 -7.31 -2.60
CA GLU A 55 -4.20 -7.51 -1.79
C GLU A 55 -3.95 -8.99 -1.57
N VAL A 56 -2.73 -9.44 -1.81
CA VAL A 56 -2.26 -10.75 -1.41
C VAL A 56 -1.20 -10.55 -0.33
N GLN A 57 -1.47 -11.08 0.85
CA GLN A 57 -0.57 -10.99 1.99
C GLN A 57 0.18 -12.30 2.16
N SER A 58 1.47 -12.23 2.41
CA SER A 58 2.30 -13.41 2.66
C SER A 58 3.27 -13.16 3.80
N GLY A 59 3.41 -14.15 4.66
CA GLY A 59 4.27 -14.06 5.84
C GLY A 59 3.69 -14.84 7.00
N ALA A 60 4.40 -14.83 8.13
CA ALA A 60 3.94 -15.49 9.33
C ALA A 60 4.47 -14.72 10.56
N PRO A 61 3.60 -14.43 11.52
CA PRO A 61 2.16 -14.65 11.52
C PRO A 61 1.41 -13.58 10.70
N LEU A 62 0.26 -13.94 10.13
CA LEU A 62 -0.64 -12.99 9.49
C LEU A 62 -1.69 -12.55 10.52
N VAL A 63 -1.42 -11.47 11.22
CA VAL A 63 -2.28 -10.94 12.27
C VAL A 63 -2.66 -9.49 12.00
N LYS A 64 -3.85 -9.10 12.42
CA LYS A 64 -4.41 -7.76 12.13
C LYS A 64 -3.65 -6.64 12.82
N ASP A 65 -3.05 -6.90 13.96
CA ASP A 65 -2.33 -5.89 14.76
C ASP A 65 -0.86 -5.73 14.35
N ASP A 66 -0.42 -6.41 13.29
CA ASP A 66 0.89 -6.18 12.68
C ASP A 66 0.86 -4.91 11.84
N VAL A 67 0.67 -3.78 12.50
CA VAL A 67 0.60 -2.46 11.84
C VAL A 67 1.31 -1.44 12.70
N GLU A 68 2.24 -0.69 12.09
CA GLU A 68 2.82 0.51 12.67
C GLU A 68 2.31 1.72 11.89
N TRP A 69 1.88 2.76 12.59
CA TRP A 69 1.32 3.96 11.98
C TRP A 69 2.34 5.09 11.99
N PHE A 70 2.38 5.87 10.89
CA PHE A 70 3.28 7.01 10.72
C PHE A 70 2.52 8.19 10.18
N ASP A 71 3.04 9.41 10.42
CA ASP A 71 2.50 10.60 9.82
C ASP A 71 2.84 10.68 8.33
N TRP A 72 1.92 11.20 7.55
CA TRP A 72 2.13 11.40 6.12
C TRP A 72 1.37 12.63 5.65
N ASN A 73 1.98 13.41 4.77
CA ASN A 73 1.37 14.57 4.14
C ASN A 73 1.37 14.40 2.62
N TRP A 74 0.19 14.22 2.05
CA TRP A 74 0.02 14.00 0.62
C TRP A 74 0.47 15.19 -0.25
N LYS A 75 0.67 16.35 0.33
CA LYS A 75 1.15 17.56 -0.35
C LYS A 75 2.66 17.66 -0.42
N SER A 76 3.36 16.77 0.24
CA SER A 76 4.83 16.79 0.31
C SER A 76 5.45 16.22 -0.93
#